data_641e5692339d0cf21c5f129c81282cf7
#
_entry.id   641e5692339d0cf21c5f129c81282cf7
#
_cell.length_a   1.000
_cell.length_b   1.000
_cell.length_c   1.000
_cell.angle_alpha   90.00
_cell.angle_beta   90.00
_cell.angle_gamma   90.00
#
_symmetry.space_group_name_H-M   'P 1'
#
loop_
_entity.id
_entity.type
_entity.pdbx_description
1 polymer ?
#
loop_
_entity_poly.entity_id
_entity_poly.type
_entity_poly.pdbx_seq_one_letter_code
_entity_poly.pdbx_strand_id
1 'polypeptide(L)'
;MRFRIGRRTSFALALSIGIAASASLAASSGTAQAAQNGAACGDWSAWRTFVQRFVQADGRVIDYSTPTQQTTSEGQSYALFFALVANDRATFDKLLGWTRANLAGDQFDAQNLRLPAWQWGKKPDGSYGVLDPNSASDSDLWIAYDLLQAGRLWHNPAYTQLGQALAERIAHDEVANLSGLGPMLLPGAQGFRNGGVTRLNPSYLPLPLLRALAHEVPDGPWAKLADNAYQFVKTVSPQGFAPDWAAWQNGRFVVDPKHGDVGSYDAIRVYLWAGLASPADPLAKPWLGALGGMRAKVAQNGFPPETVSSTTGASSGEGPLSYWGALAPYFKTLGDEHGLGLARTRLAALDASVPGREPVYYDRVLGLFGTGFIDGRYRFDEAGSLVPAWRAACD
;
A
#
# COMPACT_ATOMS: atom_id res chain seq x y z
N MET A 1 -14.89 65.94 62.82
CA MET A 1 -15.16 65.42 64.16
C MET A 1 -14.49 64.07 64.25
N ARG A 2 -13.34 64.00 64.82
CA ARG A 2 -12.91 63.37 66.11
C ARG A 2 -13.51 61.94 66.25
N PHE A 3 -12.83 60.81 66.52
CA PHE A 3 -11.65 60.40 67.26
C PHE A 3 -11.35 58.96 66.97
N ARG A 4 -10.18 58.51 66.79
CA ARG A 4 -9.07 57.94 67.64
C ARG A 4 -9.13 56.42 67.81
N ILE A 5 -8.14 55.77 67.33
CA ILE A 5 -7.04 55.03 68.03
C ILE A 5 -7.45 53.69 68.67
N GLY A 6 -6.76 52.62 68.23
CA GLY A 6 -6.61 51.37 69.00
C GLY A 6 -5.61 50.44 68.33
N ARG A 7 -4.45 50.36 68.96
CA ARG A 7 -3.25 49.63 68.61
C ARG A 7 -3.29 48.18 69.09
N ARG A 8 -2.45 47.34 68.38
CA ARG A 8 -1.74 46.10 68.84
C ARG A 8 -2.59 44.85 68.78
N THR A 9 -2.02 43.71 68.34
CA THR A 9 -0.70 43.07 68.44
C THR A 9 -0.55 41.94 67.46
N SER A 10 0.64 41.76 67.01
CA SER A 10 1.20 40.68 66.18
C SER A 10 0.96 39.27 66.80
N PHE A 11 0.63 38.30 65.95
CA PHE A 11 1.24 36.95 66.06
C PHE A 11 1.41 36.32 64.69
N ALA A 12 2.62 36.00 64.33
CA ALA A 12 3.05 35.25 63.22
C ALA A 12 2.66 33.78 63.45
N LEU A 13 2.12 33.13 62.44
CA LEU A 13 2.26 31.69 62.29
C LEU A 13 2.51 31.41 60.82
N ALA A 14 3.70 31.00 60.58
CA ALA A 14 4.25 30.58 59.31
C ALA A 14 3.88 29.13 59.03
N LEU A 15 3.80 28.85 57.75
CA LEU A 15 4.20 27.61 57.04
C LEU A 15 3.31 26.37 57.17
N SER A 16 2.75 25.99 56.10
CA SER A 16 2.95 24.66 55.46
C SER A 16 1.80 24.36 54.46
N ILE A 17 1.85 24.89 53.24
CA ILE A 17 1.18 24.28 52.09
C ILE A 17 2.11 24.44 50.88
N GLY A 18 2.89 23.46 50.73
CA GLY A 18 3.69 23.27 49.51
C GLY A 18 4.06 21.83 49.42
N ILE A 19 3.77 21.21 48.28
CA ILE A 19 4.11 19.82 47.88
C ILE A 19 2.90 18.89 48.00
N ALA A 20 1.96 18.97 47.05
CA ALA A 20 1.06 17.91 46.68
C ALA A 20 0.54 17.97 45.22
N ALA A 21 1.07 18.87 44.36
CA ALA A 21 0.56 19.03 42.98
C ALA A 21 1.42 18.42 41.86
N SER A 22 2.57 17.81 42.21
CA SER A 22 3.51 17.34 41.17
C SER A 22 3.46 15.82 40.88
N ALA A 23 2.72 15.03 41.64
CA ALA A 23 2.66 13.59 41.45
C ALA A 23 1.51 13.12 40.52
N SER A 24 0.51 13.93 40.25
CA SER A 24 -0.67 13.54 39.47
C SER A 24 -0.51 13.72 37.96
N LEU A 25 0.43 14.55 37.48
CA LEU A 25 0.68 14.75 36.05
C LEU A 25 1.62 13.71 35.43
N ALA A 26 2.47 13.07 36.22
CA ALA A 26 3.39 12.05 35.72
C ALA A 26 2.69 10.68 35.51
N ALA A 27 1.62 10.40 36.28
CA ALA A 27 0.86 9.15 36.14
C ALA A 27 -0.07 9.16 34.92
N SER A 28 -0.61 10.33 34.52
CA SER A 28 -1.48 10.46 33.35
C SER A 28 -0.72 10.41 32.03
N SER A 29 0.51 10.92 31.98
CA SER A 29 1.35 10.82 30.78
C SER A 29 1.90 9.40 30.59
N GLY A 30 2.22 8.68 31.65
CA GLY A 30 2.67 7.29 31.58
C GLY A 30 1.58 6.32 31.11
N THR A 31 0.35 6.52 31.53
CA THR A 31 -0.79 5.68 31.10
C THR A 31 -1.23 5.97 29.68
N ALA A 32 -1.16 7.22 29.21
CA ALA A 32 -1.43 7.56 27.83
C ALA A 32 -0.35 7.05 26.88
N GLN A 33 0.91 7.12 27.26
CA GLN A 33 2.03 6.58 26.50
C GLN A 33 2.02 5.03 26.48
N ALA A 34 1.71 4.37 27.59
CA ALA A 34 1.56 2.92 27.66
C ALA A 34 0.34 2.42 26.87
N ALA A 35 -0.76 3.18 26.85
CA ALA A 35 -1.93 2.88 26.02
C ALA A 35 -1.64 3.08 24.52
N GLN A 36 -0.86 4.11 24.14
CA GLN A 36 -0.40 4.31 22.77
C GLN A 36 0.61 3.22 22.34
N ASN A 37 1.51 2.83 23.21
CA ASN A 37 2.47 1.75 22.95
C ASN A 37 1.77 0.38 22.87
N GLY A 38 0.78 0.09 23.70
CA GLY A 38 -0.02 -1.13 23.64
C GLY A 38 -0.87 -1.22 22.35
N ALA A 39 -1.37 -0.09 21.84
CA ALA A 39 -2.05 -0.04 20.55
C ALA A 39 -1.10 -0.22 19.35
N ALA A 40 0.19 0.12 19.50
CA ALA A 40 1.20 -0.09 18.47
C ALA A 40 1.70 -1.54 18.41
N CYS A 41 1.62 -2.29 19.51
CA CYS A 41 2.14 -3.66 19.65
C CYS A 41 1.24 -4.76 19.09
N GLY A 42 0.51 -4.52 18.02
CA GLY A 42 -0.17 -5.60 17.28
C GLY A 42 -1.69 -5.53 17.23
N ASP A 43 -2.33 -4.61 17.96
CA ASP A 43 -3.78 -4.45 17.87
C ASP A 43 -4.18 -3.49 16.73
N TRP A 44 -4.31 -4.05 15.52
CA TRP A 44 -4.84 -3.33 14.37
C TRP A 44 -6.27 -3.79 14.07
N SER A 45 -7.25 -3.11 14.65
CA SER A 45 -8.68 -3.47 14.52
C SER A 45 -9.16 -3.53 13.08
N ALA A 46 -8.69 -2.60 12.22
CA ALA A 46 -9.05 -2.59 10.80
C ALA A 46 -8.55 -3.86 10.08
N TRP A 47 -7.34 -4.35 10.40
CA TRP A 47 -6.83 -5.61 9.89
C TRP A 47 -7.69 -6.79 10.35
N ARG A 48 -8.02 -6.87 11.65
CA ARG A 48 -8.88 -7.95 12.16
C ARG A 48 -10.25 -7.95 11.47
N THR A 49 -10.84 -6.77 11.26
CA THR A 49 -12.11 -6.64 10.53
C THR A 49 -11.96 -7.12 9.09
N PHE A 50 -10.85 -6.81 8.43
CA PHE A 50 -10.56 -7.31 7.08
C PHE A 50 -10.47 -8.84 7.07
N VAL A 51 -9.68 -9.43 7.98
CA VAL A 51 -9.54 -10.90 8.09
C VAL A 51 -10.90 -11.56 8.31
N GLN A 52 -11.69 -11.05 9.25
CA GLN A 52 -13.01 -11.62 9.54
C GLN A 52 -13.98 -11.58 8.35
N ARG A 53 -13.85 -10.59 7.48
CA ARG A 53 -14.79 -10.39 6.35
C ARG A 53 -14.35 -11.02 5.05
N PHE A 54 -13.05 -11.05 4.78
CA PHE A 54 -12.53 -11.41 3.45
C PHE A 54 -11.59 -12.60 3.45
N VAL A 55 -11.06 -13.04 4.61
CA VAL A 55 -10.12 -14.17 4.69
C VAL A 55 -10.82 -15.39 5.26
N GLN A 56 -10.85 -16.47 4.48
CA GLN A 56 -11.38 -17.76 4.94
C GLN A 56 -10.41 -18.45 5.90
N ALA A 57 -10.90 -19.46 6.61
CA ALA A 57 -10.12 -20.19 7.62
C ALA A 57 -8.86 -20.86 7.07
N ASP A 58 -8.86 -21.22 5.78
CA ASP A 58 -7.74 -21.81 5.02
C ASP A 58 -6.76 -20.77 4.46
N GLY A 59 -7.06 -19.47 4.57
CA GLY A 59 -6.22 -18.38 4.08
C GLY A 59 -6.61 -17.83 2.71
N ARG A 60 -7.75 -18.20 2.15
CA ARG A 60 -8.26 -17.63 0.91
C ARG A 60 -8.83 -16.23 1.13
N VAL A 61 -8.38 -15.24 0.35
CA VAL A 61 -9.00 -13.89 0.30
C VAL A 61 -10.06 -13.85 -0.78
N ILE A 62 -11.29 -13.46 -0.44
CA ILE A 62 -12.42 -13.44 -1.37
C ILE A 62 -12.89 -12.03 -1.64
N ASP A 63 -13.04 -11.69 -2.90
CA ASP A 63 -13.84 -10.55 -3.34
C ASP A 63 -15.29 -11.00 -3.60
N TYR A 64 -16.15 -10.76 -2.61
CA TYR A 64 -17.58 -11.09 -2.67
C TYR A 64 -18.38 -10.19 -3.62
N SER A 65 -17.82 -9.08 -4.09
CA SER A 65 -18.47 -8.17 -5.03
C SER A 65 -18.51 -8.71 -6.45
N THR A 66 -17.77 -9.80 -6.74
CA THR A 66 -17.73 -10.42 -8.06
C THR A 66 -18.62 -11.66 -8.15
N PRO A 67 -19.27 -11.92 -9.31
CA PRO A 67 -20.10 -13.12 -9.49
C PRO A 67 -19.36 -14.44 -9.31
N THR A 68 -18.06 -14.45 -9.60
CA THR A 68 -17.19 -15.62 -9.45
C THR A 68 -16.67 -15.79 -8.03
N GLN A 69 -16.98 -14.85 -7.10
CA GLN A 69 -16.36 -14.79 -5.78
C GLN A 69 -14.86 -15.00 -5.88
N GLN A 70 -14.23 -14.16 -6.70
CA GLN A 70 -12.85 -14.36 -7.10
C GLN A 70 -11.87 -14.12 -5.96
N THR A 71 -10.74 -14.80 -6.10
CA THR A 71 -9.49 -14.50 -5.42
C THR A 71 -8.48 -14.10 -6.48
N THR A 72 -7.79 -13.01 -6.27
CA THR A 72 -6.68 -12.59 -7.12
C THR A 72 -5.36 -12.78 -6.38
N SER A 73 -4.28 -12.99 -7.12
CA SER A 73 -2.94 -12.96 -6.53
C SER A 73 -2.64 -11.61 -5.88
N GLU A 74 -3.20 -10.51 -6.40
CA GLU A 74 -3.16 -9.18 -5.78
C GLU A 74 -3.77 -9.20 -4.37
N GLY A 75 -4.96 -9.78 -4.23
CA GLY A 75 -5.64 -9.87 -2.93
C GLY A 75 -4.85 -10.68 -1.91
N GLN A 76 -4.24 -11.78 -2.33
CA GLN A 76 -3.38 -12.60 -1.49
C GLN A 76 -2.11 -11.83 -1.08
N SER A 77 -1.46 -11.14 -2.03
CA SER A 77 -0.24 -10.39 -1.80
C SER A 77 -0.46 -9.22 -0.82
N TYR A 78 -1.49 -8.41 -1.02
CA TYR A 78 -1.79 -7.31 -0.11
C TYR A 78 -2.16 -7.80 1.30
N ALA A 79 -2.87 -8.93 1.41
CA ALA A 79 -3.15 -9.52 2.72
C ALA A 79 -1.89 -10.03 3.42
N LEU A 80 -0.90 -10.59 2.70
CA LEU A 80 0.42 -10.94 3.24
C LEU A 80 1.13 -9.71 3.80
N PHE A 81 1.15 -8.60 3.06
CA PHE A 81 1.71 -7.34 3.53
C PHE A 81 1.05 -6.85 4.83
N PHE A 82 -0.28 -6.83 4.89
CA PHE A 82 -0.97 -6.38 6.10
C PHE A 82 -0.77 -7.32 7.29
N ALA A 83 -0.64 -8.62 7.06
CA ALA A 83 -0.28 -9.58 8.10
C ALA A 83 1.11 -9.28 8.69
N LEU A 84 2.09 -8.90 7.85
CA LEU A 84 3.40 -8.42 8.32
C LEU A 84 3.29 -7.14 9.14
N VAL A 85 2.53 -6.15 8.65
CA VAL A 85 2.30 -4.88 9.37
C VAL A 85 1.63 -5.11 10.71
N ALA A 86 0.76 -6.11 10.81
CA ALA A 86 0.05 -6.49 12.04
C ALA A 86 0.84 -7.44 12.94
N ASN A 87 2.03 -7.91 12.54
CA ASN A 87 2.76 -9.01 13.20
C ASN A 87 1.94 -10.30 13.35
N ASP A 88 1.04 -10.56 12.40
CA ASP A 88 0.13 -11.71 12.38
C ASP A 88 0.71 -12.84 11.52
N ARG A 89 1.74 -13.50 12.07
CA ARG A 89 2.43 -14.59 11.38
C ARG A 89 1.49 -15.78 11.08
N ALA A 90 0.53 -16.06 11.97
CA ALA A 90 -0.37 -17.19 11.77
C ALA A 90 -1.27 -16.99 10.52
N THR A 91 -1.77 -15.76 10.32
CA THR A 91 -2.55 -15.44 9.11
C THR A 91 -1.64 -15.38 7.88
N PHE A 92 -0.41 -14.85 7.99
CA PHE A 92 0.58 -14.86 6.89
C PHE A 92 0.83 -16.27 6.37
N ASP A 93 1.10 -17.23 7.27
CA ASP A 93 1.36 -18.62 6.90
C ASP A 93 0.17 -19.28 6.19
N LYS A 94 -1.06 -18.99 6.61
CA LYS A 94 -2.28 -19.48 5.96
C LYS A 94 -2.45 -18.90 4.54
N LEU A 95 -2.27 -17.58 4.40
CA LEU A 95 -2.35 -16.89 3.11
C LEU A 95 -1.33 -17.46 2.12
N LEU A 96 -0.08 -17.61 2.57
CA LEU A 96 1.00 -18.17 1.76
C LEU A 96 0.72 -19.63 1.38
N GLY A 97 0.25 -20.44 2.34
CA GLY A 97 -0.12 -21.85 2.10
C GLY A 97 -1.24 -21.97 1.07
N TRP A 98 -2.27 -21.12 1.17
CA TRP A 98 -3.37 -21.11 0.19
C TRP A 98 -2.89 -20.68 -1.22
N THR A 99 -2.07 -19.64 -1.31
CA THR A 99 -1.47 -19.14 -2.55
C THR A 99 -0.66 -20.24 -3.23
N ARG A 100 0.20 -20.93 -2.47
CA ARG A 100 0.98 -22.08 -2.94
C ARG A 100 0.09 -23.17 -3.53
N ALA A 101 -0.89 -23.64 -2.79
CA ALA A 101 -1.72 -24.78 -3.18
C ALA A 101 -2.65 -24.46 -4.36
N ASN A 102 -3.24 -23.25 -4.40
CA ASN A 102 -4.34 -22.95 -5.30
C ASN A 102 -3.93 -22.10 -6.51
N LEU A 103 -2.99 -21.17 -6.36
CA LEU A 103 -2.55 -20.30 -7.46
C LEU A 103 -1.29 -20.85 -8.15
N ALA A 104 -0.38 -21.50 -7.41
CA ALA A 104 0.86 -22.05 -7.97
C ALA A 104 0.83 -23.56 -8.16
N GLY A 105 -0.25 -24.26 -7.77
CA GLY A 105 -0.41 -25.70 -7.98
C GLY A 105 0.65 -26.53 -7.24
N ASP A 106 0.94 -26.17 -5.99
CA ASP A 106 1.98 -26.74 -5.11
C ASP A 106 3.43 -26.59 -5.60
N GLN A 107 3.66 -25.85 -6.69
CA GLN A 107 4.98 -25.51 -7.22
C GLN A 107 5.41 -24.13 -6.75
N PHE A 108 5.62 -23.97 -5.44
CA PHE A 108 5.97 -22.69 -4.83
C PHE A 108 6.95 -22.90 -3.67
N ASP A 109 8.14 -23.36 -4.03
CA ASP A 109 9.31 -23.46 -3.16
C ASP A 109 10.57 -23.00 -3.93
N ALA A 110 11.68 -22.80 -3.24
CA ALA A 110 12.88 -22.21 -3.83
C ALA A 110 13.52 -23.06 -4.96
N GLN A 111 13.22 -24.35 -5.06
CA GLN A 111 13.75 -25.25 -6.08
C GLN A 111 12.76 -25.52 -7.21
N ASN A 112 11.45 -25.40 -6.93
CA ASN A 112 10.40 -25.67 -7.89
C ASN A 112 9.34 -24.54 -7.79
N LEU A 113 9.55 -23.47 -8.56
CA LEU A 113 8.77 -22.26 -8.45
C LEU A 113 8.05 -21.93 -9.76
N ARG A 114 6.73 -21.88 -9.66
CA ARG A 114 5.82 -21.37 -10.68
C ARG A 114 5.24 -20.05 -10.21
N LEU A 115 5.16 -19.04 -11.10
CA LEU A 115 4.45 -17.79 -10.81
C LEU A 115 2.97 -18.08 -10.53
N PRO A 116 2.36 -17.48 -9.49
CA PRO A 116 0.96 -17.67 -9.17
C PRO A 116 0.04 -17.24 -10.31
N ALA A 117 -1.01 -17.99 -10.56
CA ALA A 117 -2.09 -17.59 -11.42
C ALA A 117 -2.80 -16.33 -10.84
N TRP A 118 -3.08 -15.33 -11.68
CA TRP A 118 -3.63 -14.08 -11.16
C TRP A 118 -5.08 -14.19 -10.71
N GLN A 119 -5.87 -15.15 -11.28
CA GLN A 119 -7.30 -15.24 -10.98
C GLN A 119 -7.76 -16.68 -10.70
N TRP A 120 -8.46 -16.81 -9.59
CA TRP A 120 -9.10 -18.05 -9.15
C TRP A 120 -10.53 -17.75 -8.68
N GLY A 121 -11.46 -18.68 -8.88
CA GLY A 121 -12.84 -18.47 -8.48
C GLY A 121 -13.78 -19.56 -8.94
N LYS A 122 -15.10 -19.26 -8.90
CA LYS A 122 -16.14 -20.17 -9.32
C LYS A 122 -16.22 -20.25 -10.85
N LYS A 123 -16.11 -21.45 -11.39
CA LYS A 123 -16.22 -21.76 -12.81
C LYS A 123 -17.68 -21.89 -13.25
N PRO A 124 -17.96 -21.87 -14.58
CA PRO A 124 -19.32 -22.04 -15.11
C PRO A 124 -20.00 -23.35 -14.71
N ASP A 125 -19.22 -24.41 -14.48
CA ASP A 125 -19.71 -25.73 -14.04
C ASP A 125 -20.01 -25.81 -12.54
N GLY A 126 -19.79 -24.71 -11.81
CA GLY A 126 -19.99 -24.60 -10.38
C GLY A 126 -18.80 -25.03 -9.52
N SER A 127 -17.78 -25.64 -10.11
CA SER A 127 -16.52 -25.97 -9.42
C SER A 127 -15.71 -24.71 -9.14
N TYR A 128 -14.68 -24.83 -8.28
CA TYR A 128 -13.75 -23.75 -7.98
C TYR A 128 -12.36 -24.12 -8.50
N GLY A 129 -11.63 -23.13 -9.03
CA GLY A 129 -10.28 -23.32 -9.53
C GLY A 129 -9.71 -22.09 -10.22
N VAL A 130 -8.54 -22.23 -10.83
CA VAL A 130 -7.90 -21.19 -11.63
C VAL A 130 -8.81 -20.83 -12.80
N LEU A 131 -9.11 -19.54 -12.97
CA LEU A 131 -9.91 -18.96 -14.05
C LEU A 131 -9.01 -18.44 -15.17
N ASP A 132 -7.90 -17.78 -14.81
CA ASP A 132 -6.86 -17.36 -15.73
C ASP A 132 -5.49 -17.74 -15.15
N PRO A 133 -4.72 -18.59 -15.84
CA PRO A 133 -3.43 -19.10 -15.35
C PRO A 133 -2.24 -18.15 -15.59
N ASN A 134 -2.44 -17.00 -16.26
CA ASN A 134 -1.37 -16.02 -16.41
C ASN A 134 -0.96 -15.47 -15.05
N SER A 135 0.24 -14.94 -14.94
CA SER A 135 0.69 -14.21 -13.74
C SER A 135 0.28 -12.75 -13.80
N ALA A 136 0.35 -12.07 -12.64
CA ALA A 136 0.25 -10.62 -12.53
C ALA A 136 1.46 -10.10 -11.75
N SER A 137 2.34 -9.40 -12.44
CA SER A 137 3.67 -9.06 -11.94
C SER A 137 3.66 -8.10 -10.76
N ASP A 138 2.62 -7.28 -10.59
CA ASP A 138 2.45 -6.47 -9.38
C ASP A 138 2.28 -7.34 -8.14
N SER A 139 1.44 -8.35 -8.25
CA SER A 139 1.19 -9.32 -7.17
C SER A 139 2.43 -10.14 -6.86
N ASP A 140 3.12 -10.60 -7.90
CA ASP A 140 4.33 -11.40 -7.74
C ASP A 140 5.45 -10.59 -7.08
N LEU A 141 5.58 -9.29 -7.43
CA LEU A 141 6.49 -8.36 -6.74
C LEU A 141 6.12 -8.19 -5.25
N TRP A 142 4.84 -8.01 -4.94
CA TRP A 142 4.40 -7.89 -3.55
C TRP A 142 4.67 -9.18 -2.77
N ILE A 143 4.38 -10.37 -3.33
CA ILE A 143 4.67 -11.64 -2.66
C ILE A 143 6.18 -11.81 -2.42
N ALA A 144 7.02 -11.51 -3.42
CA ALA A 144 8.48 -11.58 -3.27
C ALA A 144 8.97 -10.63 -2.18
N TYR A 145 8.48 -9.39 -2.19
CA TYR A 145 8.77 -8.40 -1.17
C TYR A 145 8.35 -8.86 0.22
N ASP A 146 7.13 -9.35 0.38
CA ASP A 146 6.59 -9.78 1.67
C ASP A 146 7.38 -10.96 2.25
N LEU A 147 7.79 -11.89 1.41
CA LEU A 147 8.63 -13.01 1.81
C LEU A 147 10.02 -12.54 2.28
N LEU A 148 10.67 -11.62 1.55
CA LEU A 148 11.95 -11.05 1.95
C LEU A 148 11.84 -10.29 3.28
N GLN A 149 10.78 -9.48 3.44
CA GLN A 149 10.56 -8.74 4.67
C GLN A 149 10.15 -9.65 5.84
N ALA A 150 9.37 -10.71 5.60
CA ALA A 150 9.05 -11.73 6.60
C ALA A 150 10.32 -12.46 7.08
N GLY A 151 11.19 -12.82 6.13
CA GLY A 151 12.49 -13.43 6.43
C GLY A 151 13.33 -12.56 7.35
N ARG A 152 13.41 -11.27 7.04
CA ARG A 152 14.16 -10.28 7.83
C ARG A 152 13.53 -9.99 9.20
N LEU A 153 12.21 -9.75 9.24
CA LEU A 153 11.51 -9.32 10.44
C LEU A 153 11.29 -10.46 11.46
N TRP A 154 11.01 -11.67 10.95
CA TRP A 154 10.76 -12.85 11.78
C TRP A 154 11.96 -13.82 11.85
N HIS A 155 13.14 -13.41 11.31
CA HIS A 155 14.36 -14.20 11.30
C HIS A 155 14.15 -15.63 10.74
N ASN A 156 13.41 -15.72 9.62
CA ASN A 156 13.11 -17.00 8.99
C ASN A 156 13.79 -17.12 7.62
N PRO A 157 14.91 -17.85 7.52
CA PRO A 157 15.66 -17.97 6.27
C PRO A 157 14.88 -18.66 5.14
N ALA A 158 13.87 -19.48 5.44
CA ALA A 158 13.06 -20.11 4.41
C ALA A 158 12.22 -19.10 3.63
N TYR A 159 11.68 -18.07 4.29
CA TYR A 159 11.00 -16.97 3.59
C TYR A 159 11.98 -16.16 2.73
N THR A 160 13.18 -15.88 3.25
CA THR A 160 14.21 -15.16 2.47
C THR A 160 14.57 -15.91 1.20
N GLN A 161 14.85 -17.22 1.30
CA GLN A 161 15.19 -18.05 0.15
C GLN A 161 14.07 -18.10 -0.87
N LEU A 162 12.82 -18.27 -0.43
CA LEU A 162 11.67 -18.30 -1.33
C LEU A 162 11.45 -16.92 -1.99
N GLY A 163 11.60 -15.83 -1.24
CA GLY A 163 11.49 -14.48 -1.77
C GLY A 163 12.54 -14.14 -2.82
N GLN A 164 13.79 -14.57 -2.59
CA GLN A 164 14.87 -14.44 -3.57
C GLN A 164 14.60 -15.25 -4.84
N ALA A 165 14.22 -16.52 -4.70
CA ALA A 165 13.86 -17.36 -5.85
C ALA A 165 12.68 -16.77 -6.66
N LEU A 166 11.67 -16.22 -5.99
CA LEU A 166 10.55 -15.56 -6.67
C LEU A 166 11.00 -14.29 -7.39
N ALA A 167 11.84 -13.46 -6.78
CA ALA A 167 12.39 -12.28 -7.43
C ALA A 167 13.21 -12.62 -8.67
N GLU A 168 14.04 -13.67 -8.63
CA GLU A 168 14.77 -14.18 -9.79
C GLU A 168 13.83 -14.69 -10.88
N ARG A 169 12.75 -15.38 -10.50
CA ARG A 169 11.73 -15.86 -11.42
C ARG A 169 10.98 -14.75 -12.12
N ILE A 170 10.60 -13.70 -11.39
CA ILE A 170 9.99 -12.46 -11.93
C ILE A 170 10.96 -11.79 -12.93
N ALA A 171 12.22 -11.64 -12.54
CA ALA A 171 13.23 -11.03 -13.41
C ALA A 171 13.41 -11.81 -14.73
N HIS A 172 13.28 -13.12 -14.69
CA HIS A 172 13.39 -13.99 -15.87
C HIS A 172 12.15 -13.95 -16.75
N ASP A 173 10.94 -14.08 -16.17
CA ASP A 173 9.71 -14.30 -16.93
C ASP A 173 8.94 -13.00 -17.23
N GLU A 174 9.07 -11.98 -16.40
CA GLU A 174 8.22 -10.78 -16.45
C GLU A 174 8.99 -9.48 -16.70
N VAL A 175 10.33 -9.50 -16.75
CA VAL A 175 11.12 -8.33 -17.12
C VAL A 175 11.58 -8.45 -18.57
N ALA A 176 11.20 -7.45 -19.37
CA ALA A 176 11.66 -7.34 -20.76
C ALA A 176 12.70 -6.24 -20.90
N ASN A 177 13.75 -6.48 -21.68
CA ASN A 177 14.69 -5.43 -22.08
C ASN A 177 14.12 -4.68 -23.29
N LEU A 178 13.65 -3.44 -23.08
CA LEU A 178 13.09 -2.60 -24.14
C LEU A 178 14.19 -1.81 -24.82
N SER A 179 14.25 -1.88 -26.14
CA SER A 179 15.29 -1.21 -26.92
C SER A 179 15.30 0.30 -26.67
N GLY A 180 16.44 0.86 -26.27
CA GLY A 180 16.61 2.28 -25.93
C GLY A 180 16.21 2.68 -24.51
N LEU A 181 15.53 1.82 -23.74
CA LEU A 181 15.16 2.06 -22.36
C LEU A 181 15.91 1.15 -21.37
N GLY A 182 16.00 -0.13 -21.68
CA GLY A 182 16.52 -1.16 -20.78
C GLY A 182 15.40 -1.99 -20.12
N PRO A 183 15.63 -2.54 -18.92
CA PRO A 183 14.68 -3.44 -18.25
C PRO A 183 13.41 -2.70 -17.88
N MET A 184 12.26 -3.34 -18.12
CA MET A 184 10.93 -2.90 -17.74
C MET A 184 10.07 -4.08 -17.35
N LEU A 185 9.29 -3.96 -16.28
CA LEU A 185 8.34 -4.96 -15.84
C LEU A 185 7.16 -5.01 -16.79
N LEU A 186 6.87 -6.19 -17.32
CA LEU A 186 5.63 -6.48 -18.03
C LEU A 186 4.51 -6.74 -17.02
N PRO A 187 3.25 -6.52 -17.36
CA PRO A 187 2.13 -6.77 -16.45
C PRO A 187 1.91 -8.25 -16.09
N GLY A 188 2.60 -9.16 -16.75
CA GLY A 188 2.59 -10.61 -16.51
C GLY A 188 3.42 -11.31 -17.57
N ALA A 189 3.61 -12.62 -17.41
CA ALA A 189 4.52 -13.41 -18.26
C ALA A 189 4.05 -13.50 -19.72
N GLN A 190 2.74 -13.38 -20.00
CA GLN A 190 2.19 -13.60 -21.33
C GLN A 190 1.21 -12.49 -21.76
N GLY A 191 1.12 -12.27 -23.10
CA GLY A 191 0.05 -11.46 -23.70
C GLY A 191 0.32 -9.94 -23.78
N PHE A 192 1.43 -9.43 -23.26
CA PHE A 192 1.69 -7.97 -23.19
C PHE A 192 2.64 -7.45 -24.28
N ARG A 193 3.18 -8.34 -25.12
CA ARG A 193 4.05 -8.00 -26.26
C ARG A 193 3.47 -8.55 -27.54
N ASN A 194 3.07 -7.67 -28.46
CA ASN A 194 2.50 -8.07 -29.75
C ASN A 194 2.74 -6.98 -30.80
N GLY A 195 3.14 -7.36 -32.02
CA GLY A 195 3.22 -6.45 -33.17
C GLY A 195 4.13 -5.23 -32.96
N GLY A 196 5.22 -5.37 -32.21
CA GLY A 196 6.12 -4.25 -31.90
C GLY A 196 5.62 -3.31 -30.80
N VAL A 197 4.48 -3.60 -30.19
CA VAL A 197 3.90 -2.91 -29.03
C VAL A 197 4.16 -3.71 -27.77
N THR A 198 4.69 -3.07 -26.73
CA THR A 198 4.76 -3.64 -25.37
C THR A 198 3.84 -2.84 -24.48
N ARG A 199 2.77 -3.49 -23.98
CA ARG A 199 1.81 -2.85 -23.07
C ARG A 199 2.31 -2.89 -21.64
N LEU A 200 2.12 -1.80 -20.92
CA LEU A 200 2.65 -1.57 -19.59
C LEU A 200 1.56 -0.97 -18.68
N ASN A 201 1.65 -1.27 -17.40
CA ASN A 201 0.75 -0.72 -16.39
C ASN A 201 1.57 0.08 -15.35
N PRO A 202 1.38 1.42 -15.23
CA PRO A 202 2.15 2.23 -14.30
C PRO A 202 1.94 1.86 -12.83
N SER A 203 0.77 1.29 -12.48
CA SER A 203 0.45 0.91 -11.10
C SER A 203 1.17 -0.35 -10.62
N TYR A 204 1.84 -1.07 -11.53
CA TYR A 204 2.58 -2.29 -11.22
C TYR A 204 4.02 -2.03 -10.74
N LEU A 205 4.38 -0.77 -10.53
CA LEU A 205 5.77 -0.33 -10.30
C LEU A 205 5.92 0.44 -8.96
N PRO A 206 5.61 -0.18 -7.81
CA PRO A 206 5.76 0.48 -6.51
C PRO A 206 7.24 0.72 -6.19
N LEU A 207 7.66 1.99 -6.16
CA LEU A 207 9.05 2.38 -5.93
C LEU A 207 9.67 1.74 -4.66
N PRO A 208 8.99 1.67 -3.50
CA PRO A 208 9.57 1.03 -2.32
C PRO A 208 9.94 -0.44 -2.55
N LEU A 209 9.11 -1.19 -3.28
CA LEU A 209 9.38 -2.60 -3.56
C LEU A 209 10.58 -2.77 -4.50
N LEU A 210 10.66 -1.94 -5.53
CA LEU A 210 11.79 -1.95 -6.47
C LEU A 210 13.12 -1.62 -5.76
N ARG A 211 13.10 -0.71 -4.78
CA ARG A 211 14.28 -0.41 -3.94
C ARG A 211 14.65 -1.58 -3.04
N ALA A 212 13.67 -2.21 -2.40
CA ALA A 212 13.92 -3.37 -1.55
C ALA A 212 14.49 -4.54 -2.35
N LEU A 213 13.96 -4.81 -3.53
CA LEU A 213 14.49 -5.86 -4.41
C LEU A 213 15.90 -5.51 -4.91
N ALA A 214 16.20 -4.25 -5.20
CA ALA A 214 17.55 -3.83 -5.56
C ALA A 214 18.55 -4.01 -4.41
N HIS A 215 18.11 -3.89 -3.16
CA HIS A 215 18.94 -4.12 -1.98
C HIS A 215 19.11 -5.61 -1.66
N GLU A 216 18.02 -6.39 -1.69
CA GLU A 216 18.00 -7.80 -1.28
C GLU A 216 18.48 -8.76 -2.39
N VAL A 217 18.34 -8.37 -3.67
CA VAL A 217 18.72 -9.13 -4.85
C VAL A 217 19.50 -8.23 -5.82
N PRO A 218 20.73 -7.80 -5.45
CA PRO A 218 21.47 -6.73 -6.13
C PRO A 218 21.90 -7.10 -7.57
N ASP A 219 22.00 -8.37 -7.88
CA ASP A 219 22.36 -8.85 -9.22
C ASP A 219 21.16 -8.81 -10.21
N GLY A 220 19.96 -8.47 -9.72
CA GLY A 220 18.74 -8.34 -10.52
C GLY A 220 18.63 -6.99 -11.24
N PRO A 221 17.59 -6.82 -12.07
CA PRO A 221 17.38 -5.61 -12.88
C PRO A 221 16.80 -4.44 -12.08
N TRP A 222 16.59 -4.58 -10.79
CA TRP A 222 15.67 -3.81 -9.95
C TRP A 222 16.04 -2.33 -9.83
N ALA A 223 17.34 -2.02 -9.63
CA ALA A 223 17.80 -0.65 -9.51
C ALA A 223 17.52 0.14 -10.80
N LYS A 224 17.88 -0.45 -11.96
CA LYS A 224 17.62 0.18 -13.26
C LYS A 224 16.14 0.24 -13.59
N LEU A 225 15.38 -0.77 -13.18
CA LEU A 225 13.92 -0.81 -13.34
C LEU A 225 13.24 0.31 -12.55
N ALA A 226 13.70 0.63 -11.33
CA ALA A 226 13.19 1.76 -10.55
C ALA A 226 13.38 3.10 -11.27
N ASP A 227 14.55 3.33 -11.89
CA ASP A 227 14.80 4.54 -12.68
C ASP A 227 13.90 4.60 -13.91
N ASN A 228 13.76 3.48 -14.62
CA ASN A 228 12.91 3.37 -15.81
C ASN A 228 11.42 3.54 -15.45
N ALA A 229 10.99 3.03 -14.30
CA ALA A 229 9.63 3.21 -13.78
C ALA A 229 9.30 4.69 -13.55
N TYR A 230 10.23 5.44 -12.95
CA TYR A 230 10.06 6.89 -12.81
C TYR A 230 9.95 7.59 -14.17
N GLN A 231 10.83 7.29 -15.13
CA GLN A 231 10.77 7.87 -16.48
C GLN A 231 9.45 7.53 -17.17
N PHE A 232 8.98 6.31 -17.00
CA PHE A 232 7.69 5.86 -17.51
C PHE A 232 6.55 6.70 -16.94
N VAL A 233 6.36 6.68 -15.62
CA VAL A 233 5.26 7.42 -14.95
C VAL A 233 5.31 8.90 -15.31
N LYS A 234 6.48 9.55 -15.26
CA LYS A 234 6.65 10.95 -15.64
C LYS A 234 6.20 11.22 -17.07
N THR A 235 6.58 10.34 -18.02
CA THR A 235 6.31 10.57 -19.45
C THR A 235 4.83 10.36 -19.78
N VAL A 236 4.17 9.38 -19.18
CA VAL A 236 2.76 9.07 -19.47
C VAL A 236 1.78 9.90 -18.65
N SER A 237 2.26 10.78 -17.76
CA SER A 237 1.45 11.67 -16.92
C SER A 237 1.65 13.16 -17.24
N PRO A 238 1.54 13.60 -18.52
CA PRO A 238 1.90 14.97 -18.93
C PRO A 238 1.05 16.06 -18.30
N GLN A 239 -0.17 15.74 -17.85
CA GLN A 239 -1.06 16.65 -17.13
C GLN A 239 -1.06 16.40 -15.60
N GLY A 240 -0.11 15.60 -15.11
CA GLY A 240 -0.05 15.21 -13.68
C GLY A 240 -1.04 14.12 -13.29
N PHE A 241 -1.56 13.37 -14.27
CA PHE A 241 -2.46 12.23 -14.07
C PHE A 241 -1.88 10.98 -14.72
N ALA A 242 -1.74 9.91 -13.91
CA ALA A 242 -1.31 8.63 -14.40
C ALA A 242 -2.46 7.95 -15.18
N PRO A 243 -2.19 7.29 -16.33
CA PRO A 243 -3.15 6.41 -16.97
C PRO A 243 -3.17 5.02 -16.32
N ASP A 244 -4.24 4.24 -16.53
CA ASP A 244 -4.28 2.83 -16.14
C ASP A 244 -3.29 2.00 -16.95
N TRP A 245 -3.21 2.29 -18.26
CA TRP A 245 -2.36 1.60 -19.20
C TRP A 245 -1.61 2.56 -20.11
N ALA A 246 -0.42 2.17 -20.50
CA ALA A 246 0.34 2.82 -21.57
C ALA A 246 1.13 1.76 -22.35
N ALA A 247 1.87 2.17 -23.38
CA ALA A 247 2.65 1.22 -24.16
C ALA A 247 4.03 1.78 -24.51
N TRP A 248 4.97 0.87 -24.78
CA TRP A 248 6.25 1.15 -25.42
C TRP A 248 6.20 0.73 -26.87
N GLN A 249 6.44 1.66 -27.78
CA GLN A 249 6.44 1.42 -29.23
C GLN A 249 7.42 2.34 -29.92
N ASN A 250 8.20 1.82 -30.85
CA ASN A 250 9.17 2.58 -31.64
C ASN A 250 10.13 3.46 -30.79
N GLY A 251 10.62 2.90 -29.67
CA GLY A 251 11.60 3.57 -28.82
C GLY A 251 11.03 4.68 -27.92
N ARG A 252 9.73 4.74 -27.71
CA ARG A 252 9.08 5.75 -26.86
C ARG A 252 7.84 5.21 -26.15
N PHE A 253 7.46 5.86 -25.05
CA PHE A 253 6.16 5.64 -24.41
C PHE A 253 5.05 6.31 -25.22
N VAL A 254 3.95 5.60 -25.38
CA VAL A 254 2.76 6.05 -26.11
C VAL A 254 1.51 5.72 -25.32
N VAL A 255 0.39 6.34 -25.66
CA VAL A 255 -0.94 5.96 -25.17
C VAL A 255 -1.22 4.51 -25.54
N ASP A 256 -1.84 3.74 -24.62
CA ASP A 256 -2.18 2.34 -24.86
C ASP A 256 -3.19 2.23 -26.02
N PRO A 257 -2.86 1.49 -27.09
CA PRO A 257 -3.75 1.37 -28.23
C PRO A 257 -5.06 0.63 -27.93
N LYS A 258 -5.14 -0.09 -26.80
CA LYS A 258 -6.34 -0.86 -26.41
C LYS A 258 -7.23 -0.09 -25.45
N HIS A 259 -6.67 0.60 -24.44
CA HIS A 259 -7.42 1.24 -23.36
C HIS A 259 -7.39 2.76 -23.41
N GLY A 260 -6.61 3.36 -24.31
CA GLY A 260 -6.48 4.81 -24.40
C GLY A 260 -5.65 5.41 -23.28
N ASP A 261 -5.93 6.66 -22.92
CA ASP A 261 -5.19 7.47 -21.94
C ASP A 261 -5.95 7.65 -20.61
N VAL A 262 -6.94 6.78 -20.35
CA VAL A 262 -7.76 6.86 -19.14
C VAL A 262 -6.97 6.41 -17.93
N GLY A 263 -7.02 7.20 -16.86
CA GLY A 263 -6.61 6.81 -15.51
C GLY A 263 -7.84 6.65 -14.62
N SER A 264 -7.91 5.52 -13.92
CA SER A 264 -9.02 5.17 -13.05
C SER A 264 -8.57 4.23 -11.90
N TYR A 265 -9.17 3.06 -11.79
CA TYR A 265 -8.95 2.11 -10.69
C TYR A 265 -7.53 1.52 -10.62
N ASP A 266 -6.83 1.35 -11.75
CA ASP A 266 -5.41 0.96 -11.73
C ASP A 266 -4.53 2.17 -11.37
N ALA A 267 -4.73 3.28 -12.07
CA ALA A 267 -3.91 4.48 -11.93
C ALA A 267 -3.89 5.07 -10.53
N ILE A 268 -4.95 4.89 -9.74
CA ILE A 268 -5.02 5.45 -8.37
C ILE A 268 -3.92 4.87 -7.48
N ARG A 269 -3.45 3.64 -7.73
CA ARG A 269 -2.35 3.04 -6.98
C ARG A 269 -1.00 3.68 -7.27
N VAL A 270 -0.83 4.35 -8.42
CA VAL A 270 0.40 5.11 -8.72
C VAL A 270 0.62 6.24 -7.70
N TYR A 271 -0.47 6.91 -7.29
CA TYR A 271 -0.42 7.94 -6.24
C TYR A 271 -0.15 7.34 -4.87
N LEU A 272 -0.72 6.17 -4.59
CA LEU A 272 -0.47 5.42 -3.36
C LEU A 272 1.03 5.11 -3.24
N TRP A 273 1.62 4.52 -4.27
CA TRP A 273 3.05 4.15 -4.27
C TRP A 273 3.97 5.36 -4.14
N ALA A 274 3.63 6.47 -4.80
CA ALA A 274 4.35 7.73 -4.66
C ALA A 274 4.28 8.28 -3.23
N GLY A 275 3.11 8.17 -2.59
CA GLY A 275 2.90 8.61 -1.21
C GLY A 275 3.59 7.73 -0.17
N LEU A 276 3.78 6.45 -0.45
CA LEU A 276 4.45 5.49 0.43
C LEU A 276 5.98 5.53 0.32
N ALA A 277 6.54 6.11 -0.73
CA ALA A 277 7.99 6.18 -0.94
C ALA A 277 8.67 6.96 0.20
N SER A 278 9.83 6.46 0.65
CA SER A 278 10.64 7.16 1.65
C SER A 278 11.01 8.56 1.17
N PRO A 279 10.85 9.61 1.99
CA PRO A 279 11.30 10.96 1.62
C PRO A 279 12.82 11.06 1.35
N ALA A 280 13.60 10.09 1.85
CA ALA A 280 15.05 9.99 1.61
C ALA A 280 15.38 9.41 0.23
N ASP A 281 14.44 8.73 -0.45
CA ASP A 281 14.65 8.25 -1.81
C ASP A 281 14.74 9.42 -2.78
N PRO A 282 15.80 9.53 -3.60
CA PRO A 282 15.99 10.65 -4.54
C PRO A 282 14.89 10.78 -5.60
N LEU A 283 14.15 9.70 -5.89
CA LEU A 283 13.02 9.72 -6.82
C LEU A 283 11.68 10.08 -6.17
N ALA A 284 11.54 10.05 -4.84
CA ALA A 284 10.26 10.28 -4.17
C ALA A 284 9.65 11.64 -4.50
N LYS A 285 10.41 12.72 -4.29
CA LYS A 285 9.94 14.08 -4.59
C LYS A 285 9.70 14.33 -6.09
N PRO A 286 10.58 13.94 -7.02
CA PRO A 286 10.29 13.98 -8.45
C PRO A 286 9.06 13.21 -8.88
N TRP A 287 8.83 12.03 -8.30
CA TRP A 287 7.66 11.20 -8.61
C TRP A 287 6.35 11.86 -8.18
N LEU A 288 6.29 12.35 -6.95
CA LEU A 288 5.16 13.15 -6.47
C LEU A 288 4.91 14.39 -7.34
N GLY A 289 5.98 15.07 -7.78
CA GLY A 289 5.90 16.22 -8.67
C GLY A 289 5.30 15.90 -10.05
N ALA A 290 5.51 14.67 -10.56
CA ALA A 290 4.93 14.21 -11.82
C ALA A 290 3.41 13.94 -11.73
N LEU A 291 2.84 13.88 -10.54
CA LEU A 291 1.45 13.49 -10.27
C LEU A 291 0.59 14.63 -9.71
N GLY A 292 1.01 15.88 -9.86
CA GLY A 292 0.37 17.05 -9.22
C GLY A 292 -1.06 17.35 -9.66
N GLY A 293 -1.52 16.82 -10.79
CA GLY A 293 -2.88 17.02 -11.32
C GLY A 293 -3.99 16.53 -10.38
N MET A 294 -3.78 15.38 -9.73
CA MET A 294 -4.77 14.83 -8.82
C MET A 294 -5.01 15.74 -7.60
N ARG A 295 -3.94 16.25 -7.00
CA ARG A 295 -4.04 17.22 -5.90
C ARG A 295 -4.84 18.46 -6.31
N ALA A 296 -4.54 19.01 -7.49
CA ALA A 296 -5.25 20.18 -8.00
C ALA A 296 -6.74 19.91 -8.22
N LYS A 297 -7.10 18.75 -8.74
CA LYS A 297 -8.51 18.35 -8.94
C LYS A 297 -9.24 18.17 -7.62
N VAL A 298 -8.64 17.50 -6.64
CA VAL A 298 -9.26 17.35 -5.31
C VAL A 298 -9.44 18.71 -4.64
N ALA A 299 -8.47 19.62 -4.74
CA ALA A 299 -8.61 20.97 -4.21
C ALA A 299 -9.72 21.77 -4.90
N GLN A 300 -9.95 21.55 -6.20
CA GLN A 300 -11.00 22.21 -6.98
C GLN A 300 -12.40 21.66 -6.69
N ASN A 301 -12.52 20.33 -6.64
CA ASN A 301 -13.82 19.63 -6.64
C ASN A 301 -14.28 19.21 -5.24
N GLY A 302 -13.35 19.12 -4.27
CA GLY A 302 -13.60 18.49 -2.96
C GLY A 302 -13.59 16.95 -3.00
N PHE A 303 -13.31 16.35 -4.17
CA PHE A 303 -13.21 14.90 -4.37
C PHE A 303 -12.30 14.54 -5.55
N PRO A 304 -11.69 13.34 -5.56
CA PRO A 304 -10.96 12.84 -6.71
C PRO A 304 -11.93 12.46 -7.83
N PRO A 305 -11.62 12.70 -9.10
CA PRO A 305 -12.44 12.19 -10.19
C PRO A 305 -12.35 10.66 -10.26
N GLU A 306 -13.43 10.00 -10.68
CA GLU A 306 -13.45 8.55 -10.91
C GLU A 306 -12.59 8.19 -12.12
N THR A 307 -12.68 9.00 -13.19
CA THR A 307 -11.87 8.83 -14.39
C THR A 307 -11.23 10.14 -14.81
N VAL A 308 -10.05 10.05 -15.41
CA VAL A 308 -9.32 11.20 -15.93
C VAL A 308 -8.50 10.83 -17.18
N SER A 309 -8.46 11.70 -18.17
CA SER A 309 -7.53 11.58 -19.29
C SER A 309 -6.14 12.06 -18.87
N SER A 310 -5.12 11.22 -18.97
CA SER A 310 -3.75 11.57 -18.62
C SER A 310 -3.14 12.61 -19.58
N THR A 311 -3.66 12.69 -20.83
CA THR A 311 -3.15 13.59 -21.86
C THR A 311 -3.81 14.96 -21.86
N THR A 312 -5.10 15.05 -21.49
CA THR A 312 -5.85 16.32 -21.54
C THR A 312 -6.24 16.86 -20.17
N GLY A 313 -6.26 16.01 -19.13
CA GLY A 313 -6.78 16.37 -17.80
C GLY A 313 -8.30 16.44 -17.72
N ALA A 314 -9.02 16.10 -18.79
CA ALA A 314 -10.48 15.96 -18.76
C ALA A 314 -10.89 14.85 -17.80
N SER A 315 -11.89 15.10 -16.95
CA SER A 315 -12.23 14.19 -15.87
C SER A 315 -13.74 14.08 -15.68
N SER A 316 -14.22 12.94 -15.16
CA SER A 316 -15.62 12.70 -14.86
C SER A 316 -15.80 11.81 -13.63
N GLY A 317 -17.02 11.86 -13.07
CA GLY A 317 -17.40 11.07 -11.89
C GLY A 317 -16.77 11.54 -10.57
N GLU A 318 -17.21 10.93 -9.49
CA GLU A 318 -16.60 11.03 -8.15
C GLU A 318 -15.97 9.68 -7.82
N GLY A 319 -14.68 9.68 -7.49
CA GLY A 319 -13.94 8.47 -7.15
C GLY A 319 -14.47 7.82 -5.87
N PRO A 320 -14.49 6.47 -5.82
CA PRO A 320 -14.99 5.72 -4.68
C PRO A 320 -14.09 5.88 -3.44
N LEU A 321 -14.50 5.22 -2.34
CA LEU A 321 -13.77 5.29 -1.06
C LEU A 321 -12.34 4.77 -1.16
N SER A 322 -12.08 3.77 -2.01
CA SER A 322 -10.73 3.28 -2.33
C SER A 322 -9.78 4.37 -2.79
N TYR A 323 -10.25 5.35 -3.55
CA TYR A 323 -9.39 6.46 -4.02
C TYR A 323 -8.90 7.30 -2.84
N TRP A 324 -9.73 7.55 -1.86
CA TRP A 324 -9.33 8.26 -0.65
C TRP A 324 -8.30 7.47 0.16
N GLY A 325 -8.42 6.12 0.18
CA GLY A 325 -7.43 5.23 0.77
C GLY A 325 -6.06 5.37 0.09
N ALA A 326 -6.04 5.33 -1.23
CA ALA A 326 -4.81 5.49 -2.01
C ALA A 326 -4.20 6.89 -1.89
N LEU A 327 -5.04 7.94 -1.83
CA LEU A 327 -4.59 9.33 -1.79
C LEU A 327 -4.18 9.82 -0.39
N ALA A 328 -4.57 9.15 0.68
CA ALA A 328 -4.21 9.57 2.04
C ALA A 328 -2.68 9.60 2.27
N PRO A 329 -1.89 8.58 1.90
CA PRO A 329 -0.43 8.65 1.93
C PRO A 329 0.14 9.73 1.00
N TYR A 330 -0.42 9.89 -0.20
CA TYR A 330 -0.01 10.91 -1.16
C TYR A 330 -0.14 12.32 -0.59
N PHE A 331 -1.30 12.69 -0.01
CA PHE A 331 -1.49 13.98 0.62
C PHE A 331 -0.60 14.18 1.85
N LYS A 332 -0.47 13.15 2.70
CA LYS A 332 0.41 13.22 3.88
C LYS A 332 1.85 13.52 3.49
N THR A 333 2.37 12.81 2.49
CA THR A 333 3.78 12.96 2.05
C THR A 333 4.01 14.28 1.31
N LEU A 334 2.98 14.83 0.64
CA LEU A 334 3.01 16.18 0.06
C LEU A 334 2.91 17.31 1.10
N GLY A 335 2.56 17.01 2.36
CA GLY A 335 2.22 18.03 3.36
C GLY A 335 0.91 18.77 3.03
N ASP A 336 -0.01 18.14 2.29
CA ASP A 336 -1.31 18.69 1.93
C ASP A 336 -2.33 18.38 3.01
N GLU A 337 -2.37 19.22 4.06
CA GLU A 337 -3.27 19.05 5.20
C GLU A 337 -4.75 19.13 4.82
N HIS A 338 -5.09 19.90 3.78
CA HIS A 338 -6.47 19.99 3.31
C HIS A 338 -6.92 18.67 2.66
N GLY A 339 -6.16 18.15 1.71
CA GLY A 339 -6.45 16.87 1.05
C GLY A 339 -6.44 15.71 2.06
N LEU A 340 -5.48 15.71 2.99
CA LEU A 340 -5.40 14.71 4.06
C LEU A 340 -6.62 14.76 4.99
N GLY A 341 -7.10 15.96 5.35
CA GLY A 341 -8.31 16.17 6.16
C GLY A 341 -9.57 15.60 5.48
N LEU A 342 -9.72 15.84 4.18
CA LEU A 342 -10.80 15.27 3.38
C LEU A 342 -10.71 13.73 3.36
N ALA A 343 -9.52 13.18 3.11
CA ALA A 343 -9.30 11.72 3.10
C ALA A 343 -9.65 11.08 4.46
N ARG A 344 -9.20 11.67 5.58
CA ARG A 344 -9.54 11.18 6.93
C ARG A 344 -11.06 11.17 7.16
N THR A 345 -11.75 12.23 6.77
CA THR A 345 -13.21 12.35 6.92
C THR A 345 -13.94 11.27 6.14
N ARG A 346 -13.52 11.00 4.90
CA ARG A 346 -14.13 9.96 4.06
C ARG A 346 -13.81 8.55 4.57
N LEU A 347 -12.57 8.31 4.97
CA LEU A 347 -12.13 7.01 5.47
C LEU A 347 -12.71 6.65 6.85
N ALA A 348 -13.15 7.61 7.65
CA ALA A 348 -13.89 7.34 8.88
C ALA A 348 -15.19 6.53 8.63
N ALA A 349 -15.76 6.61 7.43
CA ALA A 349 -16.92 5.82 7.01
C ALA A 349 -16.57 4.41 6.49
N LEU A 350 -15.29 4.06 6.41
CA LEU A 350 -14.84 2.78 5.84
C LEU A 350 -15.47 1.57 6.54
N ASP A 351 -15.61 1.63 7.87
CA ASP A 351 -16.18 0.54 8.69
C ASP A 351 -17.69 0.64 8.89
N ALA A 352 -18.33 1.69 8.39
CA ALA A 352 -19.77 1.82 8.47
C ALA A 352 -20.44 0.72 7.64
N SER A 353 -21.24 -0.13 8.30
CA SER A 353 -22.06 -1.11 7.58
C SER A 353 -23.26 -0.41 6.97
N VAL A 354 -23.45 -0.58 5.67
CA VAL A 354 -24.69 -0.18 5.00
C VAL A 354 -25.59 -1.42 4.96
N PRO A 355 -26.77 -1.40 5.61
CA PRO A 355 -27.67 -2.56 5.59
C PRO A 355 -27.98 -3.01 4.15
N GLY A 356 -27.83 -4.31 3.89
CA GLY A 356 -28.11 -4.92 2.58
C GLY A 356 -27.06 -4.67 1.50
N ARG A 357 -25.88 -4.12 1.84
CA ARG A 357 -24.76 -3.96 0.92
C ARG A 357 -23.51 -4.66 1.46
N GLU A 358 -22.98 -5.57 0.65
CA GLU A 358 -21.68 -6.18 0.96
C GLU A 358 -20.57 -5.13 0.90
N PRO A 359 -19.59 -5.20 1.81
CA PRO A 359 -18.42 -4.31 1.77
C PRO A 359 -17.64 -4.55 0.47
N VAL A 360 -17.29 -3.46 -0.21
CA VAL A 360 -16.47 -3.53 -1.42
C VAL A 360 -15.03 -3.87 -1.01
N TYR A 361 -14.51 -4.99 -1.51
CA TYR A 361 -13.16 -5.47 -1.20
C TYR A 361 -12.09 -4.40 -1.48
N TYR A 362 -12.14 -3.78 -2.66
CA TYR A 362 -11.15 -2.80 -3.09
C TYR A 362 -11.11 -1.55 -2.21
N ASP A 363 -12.28 -1.08 -1.71
CA ASP A 363 -12.34 0.03 -0.75
C ASP A 363 -11.62 -0.32 0.55
N ARG A 364 -11.72 -1.57 1.00
CA ARG A 364 -11.09 -2.03 2.25
C ARG A 364 -9.60 -2.19 2.11
N VAL A 365 -9.13 -2.74 1.01
CA VAL A 365 -7.70 -2.95 0.75
C VAL A 365 -6.97 -1.61 0.66
N LEU A 366 -7.43 -0.69 -0.19
CA LEU A 366 -6.79 0.62 -0.28
C LEU A 366 -7.00 1.46 0.98
N GLY A 367 -8.12 1.27 1.67
CA GLY A 367 -8.35 1.85 2.99
C GLY A 367 -7.33 1.40 4.03
N LEU A 368 -6.94 0.11 4.06
CA LEU A 368 -5.90 -0.42 4.96
C LEU A 368 -4.53 0.16 4.65
N PHE A 369 -4.15 0.26 3.37
CA PHE A 369 -2.92 0.96 2.98
C PHE A 369 -2.92 2.39 3.49
N GLY A 370 -3.98 3.15 3.20
CA GLY A 370 -4.07 4.56 3.56
C GLY A 370 -4.08 4.79 5.05
N THR A 371 -5.03 4.19 5.77
CA THR A 371 -5.16 4.38 7.23
C THR A 371 -3.95 3.84 7.97
N GLY A 372 -3.43 2.67 7.59
CA GLY A 372 -2.23 2.09 8.19
C GLY A 372 -1.02 3.04 8.10
N PHE A 373 -0.80 3.68 6.95
CA PHE A 373 0.29 4.62 6.77
C PHE A 373 0.09 5.94 7.52
N ILE A 374 -1.10 6.55 7.40
CA ILE A 374 -1.34 7.85 8.06
C ILE A 374 -1.37 7.74 9.58
N ASP A 375 -1.74 6.56 10.11
CA ASP A 375 -1.75 6.25 11.54
C ASP A 375 -0.40 5.71 12.05
N GLY A 376 0.62 5.64 11.17
CA GLY A 376 1.98 5.28 11.54
C GLY A 376 2.18 3.79 11.86
N ARG A 377 1.29 2.90 11.37
CA ARG A 377 1.45 1.44 11.52
C ARG A 377 2.66 0.91 10.81
N TYR A 378 3.05 1.55 9.72
CA TYR A 378 4.23 1.21 8.94
C TYR A 378 4.78 2.42 8.17
N ARG A 379 6.02 2.30 7.76
CA ARG A 379 6.67 3.15 6.76
C ARG A 379 7.70 2.31 6.00
N PHE A 380 8.19 2.85 4.90
CA PHE A 380 9.33 2.30 4.17
C PHE A 380 10.57 3.18 4.46
N ASP A 381 11.74 2.57 4.58
CA ASP A 381 13.02 3.28 4.64
C ASP A 381 13.55 3.61 3.22
N GLU A 382 14.74 4.19 3.13
CA GLU A 382 15.34 4.56 1.83
C GLU A 382 15.72 3.36 0.95
N ALA A 383 15.98 2.21 1.56
CA ALA A 383 16.20 0.96 0.86
C ALA A 383 14.89 0.24 0.48
N GLY A 384 13.73 0.83 0.78
CA GLY A 384 12.42 0.22 0.56
C GLY A 384 12.04 -0.85 1.59
N SER A 385 12.83 -1.04 2.66
CA SER A 385 12.51 -2.04 3.67
C SER A 385 11.31 -1.61 4.52
N LEU A 386 10.46 -2.58 4.89
CA LEU A 386 9.34 -2.34 5.79
C LEU A 386 9.81 -2.04 7.21
N VAL A 387 9.35 -0.94 7.77
CA VAL A 387 9.53 -0.57 9.17
C VAL A 387 8.17 -0.54 9.85
N PRO A 388 7.71 -1.68 10.39
CA PRO A 388 6.43 -1.75 11.08
C PRO A 388 6.54 -1.14 12.48
N ALA A 389 5.43 -0.54 12.95
CA ALA A 389 5.41 0.13 14.25
C ALA A 389 5.68 -0.82 15.43
N TRP A 390 5.27 -2.07 15.34
CA TRP A 390 5.46 -3.05 16.41
C TRP A 390 6.94 -3.33 16.71
N ARG A 391 7.83 -3.19 15.75
CA ARG A 391 9.26 -3.39 15.98
C ARG A 391 9.89 -2.36 16.92
N ALA A 392 9.37 -1.14 16.94
CA ALA A 392 9.90 -0.08 17.82
C ALA A 392 9.20 -0.01 19.18
N ALA A 393 8.01 -0.61 19.29
CA ALA A 393 7.14 -0.50 20.46
C ALA A 393 7.11 -1.78 21.33
N CYS A 394 7.63 -2.90 20.80
CA CYS A 394 7.50 -4.22 21.44
C CYS A 394 8.86 -4.88 21.75
N ASP A 395 9.98 -4.25 21.38
CA ASP A 395 11.33 -4.57 21.83
C ASP A 395 11.66 -3.73 23.09
#